data_4e4cfb014b36a68e03e5c58b29375e69
#
_entry.id   4e4cfb014b36a68e03e5c58b29375e69
#
_cell.length_a   1.000
_cell.length_b   1.000
_cell.length_c   1.000
_cell.angle_alpha   90.00
_cell.angle_beta   90.00
_cell.angle_gamma   90.00
#
_symmetry.space_group_name_H-M   'P 1'
#
loop_
_entity.id
_entity.type
_entity.pdbx_description
1 polymer ?
#
loop_
_entity_poly.entity_id
_entity_poly.type
_entity_poly.pdbx_seq_one_letter_code
_entity_poly.pdbx_strand_id
1 'polypeptide(L)'
;MQSWNLAELDTPGGTRSPIVLHSTGEARAVLIGIAPGQELGDHQVHENAYVVVVDGQVQVEASGEKLDAGPGTLVRFEEKARHRVSSVAGTRVLMILAPWPGPGHYRGSSGSRESSAG
;
A
#
# COMPACT_ATOMS: atom_id res chain seq x y z
N MET A 1 5.15 -5.77 22.95
CA MET A 1 5.17 -6.32 21.59
C MET A 1 3.75 -6.31 21.03
N GLN A 2 3.62 -6.00 19.77
CA GLN A 2 2.35 -6.08 19.05
C GLN A 2 2.49 -7.07 17.92
N SER A 3 1.43 -7.77 17.60
CA SER A 3 1.46 -8.72 16.50
C SER A 3 0.11 -8.75 15.81
N TRP A 4 0.14 -9.07 14.52
CA TRP A 4 -1.06 -9.21 13.72
C TRP A 4 -0.94 -10.45 12.86
N ASN A 5 -1.99 -11.26 12.83
CA ASN A 5 -2.06 -12.36 11.87
C ASN A 5 -2.77 -11.83 10.64
N LEU A 6 -2.00 -11.43 9.65
CA LEU A 6 -2.55 -10.75 8.47
C LEU A 6 -3.49 -11.65 7.69
N ALA A 7 -3.28 -12.95 7.76
CA ALA A 7 -4.14 -13.88 7.03
C ALA A 7 -5.56 -13.92 7.60
N GLU A 8 -5.74 -13.50 8.84
CA GLU A 8 -7.03 -13.53 9.50
C GLU A 8 -7.77 -12.20 9.56
N LEU A 9 -7.14 -11.14 9.05
CA LEU A 9 -7.76 -9.83 9.09
C LEU A 9 -8.56 -9.60 7.82
N ASP A 10 -9.85 -9.28 7.98
CA ASP A 10 -10.70 -8.96 6.86
C ASP A 10 -10.47 -7.56 6.36
N THR A 11 -10.70 -7.36 5.07
CA THR A 11 -10.61 -6.05 4.45
C THR A 11 -11.91 -5.78 3.67
N PRO A 12 -13.05 -5.67 4.38
CA PRO A 12 -14.35 -5.59 3.69
C PRO A 12 -14.53 -4.36 2.82
N GLY A 13 -13.84 -3.29 3.14
CA GLY A 13 -13.94 -2.07 2.34
C GLY A 13 -13.08 -2.04 1.09
N GLY A 14 -12.29 -3.07 0.86
CA GLY A 14 -11.38 -3.10 -0.26
C GLY A 14 -10.44 -1.90 -0.25
N THR A 15 -10.18 -1.31 -1.41
CA THR A 15 -9.27 -0.17 -1.50
C THR A 15 -9.82 1.09 -0.84
N ARG A 16 -11.11 1.11 -0.57
CA ARG A 16 -11.75 2.30 0.02
C ARG A 16 -11.49 2.43 1.51
N SER A 17 -11.16 1.34 2.17
CA SER A 17 -11.01 1.34 3.62
C SER A 17 -9.75 0.60 4.03
N PRO A 18 -8.59 1.18 3.76
CA PRO A 18 -7.33 0.57 4.21
C PRO A 18 -7.32 0.54 5.74
N ILE A 19 -6.72 -0.50 6.29
CA ILE A 19 -6.64 -0.68 7.73
C ILE A 19 -5.24 -0.28 8.19
N VAL A 20 -5.13 0.83 8.90
CA VAL A 20 -3.84 1.24 9.46
C VAL A 20 -3.59 0.41 10.69
N LEU A 21 -2.60 -0.48 10.60
CA LEU A 21 -2.24 -1.35 11.71
C LEU A 21 -1.41 -0.60 12.74
N HIS A 22 -0.48 0.21 12.26
CA HIS A 22 0.40 0.95 13.15
C HIS A 22 0.97 2.14 12.39
N SER A 23 1.19 3.23 13.10
CA SER A 23 1.78 4.41 12.48
C SER A 23 2.59 5.15 13.53
N THR A 24 3.86 5.41 13.21
CA THR A 24 4.76 6.20 14.04
C THR A 24 5.42 7.23 13.15
N GLY A 25 6.30 8.05 13.71
CA GLY A 25 7.08 8.99 12.92
C GLY A 25 8.13 8.34 12.03
N GLU A 26 8.28 7.03 12.12
CA GLU A 26 9.30 6.32 11.35
C GLU A 26 8.71 5.42 10.28
N ALA A 27 7.50 4.91 10.49
CA ALA A 27 6.89 4.00 9.54
C ALA A 27 5.39 3.91 9.74
N ARG A 28 4.72 3.52 8.69
CA ARG A 28 3.28 3.25 8.73
C ARG A 28 3.03 1.90 8.07
N ALA A 29 2.29 1.04 8.76
CA ALA A 29 1.93 -0.28 8.23
C ALA A 29 0.43 -0.31 8.00
N VAL A 30 0.03 -0.64 6.77
CA VAL A 30 -1.37 -0.59 6.33
C VAL A 30 -1.71 -1.89 5.63
N LEU A 31 -2.81 -2.50 6.04
CA LEU A 31 -3.35 -3.66 5.31
C LEU A 31 -4.43 -3.17 4.36
N ILE A 32 -4.28 -3.51 3.08
CA ILE A 32 -5.19 -3.03 2.04
C ILE A 32 -5.76 -4.23 1.32
N GLY A 33 -7.09 -4.30 1.25
CA GLY A 33 -7.76 -5.26 0.40
C GLY A 33 -8.00 -4.65 -0.96
N ILE A 34 -7.74 -5.42 -2.00
CA ILE A 34 -8.07 -5.01 -3.36
C ILE A 34 -9.11 -6.01 -3.83
N ALA A 35 -10.37 -5.58 -3.87
CA ALA A 35 -11.46 -6.46 -4.27
C ALA A 35 -11.33 -6.80 -5.76
N PRO A 36 -11.97 -7.87 -6.21
CA PRO A 36 -11.89 -8.24 -7.62
C PRO A 36 -12.24 -7.06 -8.53
N GLY A 37 -11.34 -6.76 -9.45
CA GLY A 37 -11.51 -5.66 -10.38
C GLY A 37 -11.15 -4.28 -9.86
N GLN A 38 -10.83 -4.16 -8.58
CA GLN A 38 -10.35 -2.89 -8.04
C GLN A 38 -8.86 -2.70 -8.31
N GLU A 39 -8.40 -1.49 -8.12
CA GLU A 39 -6.97 -1.20 -8.21
C GLU A 39 -6.62 -0.04 -7.30
N LEU A 40 -5.37 -0.04 -6.84
CA LEU A 40 -4.73 1.15 -6.32
C LEU A 40 -4.14 1.82 -7.54
N GLY A 41 -4.79 2.89 -7.99
CA GLY A 41 -4.49 3.47 -9.26
C GLY A 41 -3.14 4.14 -9.32
N ASP A 42 -2.78 4.59 -10.48
CA ASP A 42 -1.53 5.22 -10.81
C ASP A 42 -1.26 6.40 -9.88
N HIS A 43 -0.51 6.17 -8.82
CA HIS A 43 -0.24 7.20 -7.83
C HIS A 43 1.22 7.16 -7.39
N GLN A 44 1.59 8.18 -6.66
CA GLN A 44 2.95 8.41 -6.24
C GLN A 44 2.93 8.68 -4.74
N VAL A 45 3.86 8.10 -4.00
CA VAL A 45 4.00 8.38 -2.59
C VAL A 45 5.36 9.01 -2.32
N HIS A 46 5.46 9.73 -1.21
CA HIS A 46 6.70 10.41 -0.84
C HIS A 46 7.61 9.53 0.01
N GLU A 47 7.13 8.36 0.36
CA GLU A 47 7.84 7.40 1.18
C GLU A 47 8.38 6.28 0.31
N ASN A 48 9.36 5.53 0.82
CA ASN A 48 9.64 4.23 0.23
C ASN A 48 8.46 3.32 0.59
N ALA A 49 7.96 2.60 -0.37
CA ALA A 49 6.83 1.71 -0.16
C ALA A 49 7.27 0.27 -0.35
N TYR A 50 6.98 -0.55 0.66
CA TYR A 50 7.21 -1.98 0.61
C TYR A 50 5.85 -2.65 0.61
N VAL A 51 5.59 -3.48 -0.36
CA VAL A 51 4.31 -4.17 -0.49
C VAL A 51 4.54 -5.66 -0.44
N VAL A 52 3.87 -6.33 0.50
CA VAL A 52 3.92 -7.79 0.61
C VAL A 52 2.54 -8.32 0.26
N VAL A 53 2.48 -9.24 -0.66
CA VAL A 53 1.23 -9.91 -1.01
C VAL A 53 0.93 -10.91 0.09
N VAL A 54 -0.20 -10.73 0.78
CA VAL A 54 -0.62 -11.62 1.86
C VAL A 54 -1.35 -12.83 1.28
N ASP A 55 -2.30 -12.58 0.40
CA ASP A 55 -2.99 -13.66 -0.31
C ASP A 55 -3.50 -13.13 -1.64
N GLY A 56 -3.96 -14.05 -2.50
CA GLY A 56 -4.46 -13.69 -3.82
C GLY A 56 -3.36 -13.44 -4.82
N GLN A 57 -3.72 -12.81 -5.92
CA GLN A 57 -2.80 -12.51 -7.01
C GLN A 57 -2.92 -11.04 -7.35
N VAL A 58 -1.79 -10.41 -7.61
CA VAL A 58 -1.76 -9.00 -8.00
C VAL A 58 -0.99 -8.81 -9.29
N GLN A 59 -1.33 -7.75 -10.00
CA GLN A 59 -0.51 -7.20 -11.06
C GLN A 59 0.06 -5.89 -10.58
N VAL A 60 1.36 -5.74 -10.70
CA VAL A 60 2.05 -4.53 -10.27
C VAL A 60 2.68 -3.90 -11.51
N GLU A 61 2.49 -2.60 -11.68
CA GLU A 61 3.12 -1.84 -12.76
C GLU A 61 3.85 -0.67 -12.16
N ALA A 62 5.11 -0.52 -12.55
CA ALA A 62 5.91 0.62 -12.12
C ALA A 62 7.03 0.82 -13.13
N SER A 63 7.26 2.07 -13.53
CA SER A 63 8.37 2.44 -14.40
C SER A 63 8.43 1.61 -15.68
N GLY A 64 7.27 1.32 -16.25
CA GLY A 64 7.19 0.56 -17.49
C GLY A 64 7.33 -0.94 -17.32
N GLU A 65 7.53 -1.43 -16.12
CA GLU A 65 7.63 -2.84 -15.82
C GLU A 65 6.32 -3.37 -15.29
N LYS A 66 6.06 -4.65 -15.56
CA LYS A 66 4.87 -5.34 -15.05
C LYS A 66 5.31 -6.61 -14.36
N LEU A 67 4.64 -6.91 -13.24
CA LEU A 67 4.91 -8.09 -12.46
C LEU A 67 3.61 -8.72 -12.01
N ASP A 68 3.46 -10.01 -12.22
CA ASP A 68 2.39 -10.80 -11.61
C ASP A 68 2.94 -11.44 -10.36
N ALA A 69 2.27 -11.28 -9.24
CA ALA A 69 2.82 -11.71 -7.96
C ALA A 69 1.74 -12.38 -7.12
N GLY A 70 2.14 -13.45 -6.46
CA GLY A 70 1.29 -14.18 -5.53
C GLY A 70 1.75 -14.02 -4.09
N PRO A 71 1.14 -14.78 -3.17
CA PRO A 71 1.41 -14.62 -1.75
C PRO A 71 2.89 -14.79 -1.42
N GLY A 72 3.37 -13.96 -0.51
CA GLY A 72 4.77 -13.99 -0.08
C GLY A 72 5.71 -13.13 -0.91
N THR A 73 5.22 -12.53 -1.99
CA THR A 73 6.06 -11.66 -2.82
C THR A 73 6.21 -10.30 -2.15
N LEU A 74 7.43 -9.81 -2.09
CA LEU A 74 7.75 -8.48 -1.62
C LEU A 74 8.14 -7.61 -2.80
N VAL A 75 7.50 -6.46 -2.92
CA VAL A 75 7.82 -5.47 -3.95
C VAL A 75 8.18 -4.17 -3.25
N ARG A 76 9.20 -3.49 -3.74
CA ARG A 76 9.57 -2.18 -3.22
C ARG A 76 9.46 -1.14 -4.31
N PHE A 77 8.80 -0.04 -3.97
CA PHE A 77 8.75 1.15 -4.83
C PHE A 77 9.60 2.24 -4.18
N GLU A 78 10.47 2.83 -4.98
CA GLU A 78 11.26 3.95 -4.49
C GLU A 78 10.35 5.16 -4.25
N GLU A 79 10.79 6.07 -3.39
CA GLU A 79 9.99 7.26 -3.14
C GLU A 79 9.75 8.00 -4.44
N LYS A 80 8.54 8.52 -4.58
CA LYS A 80 8.08 9.26 -5.74
C LYS A 80 7.93 8.44 -7.01
N ALA A 81 8.15 7.14 -6.96
CA ALA A 81 7.91 6.29 -8.12
C ALA A 81 6.39 6.15 -8.32
N ARG A 82 5.95 6.32 -9.54
CA ARG A 82 4.53 6.09 -9.85
C ARG A 82 4.31 4.61 -10.03
N HIS A 83 3.23 4.12 -9.46
CA HIS A 83 2.95 2.69 -9.52
C HIS A 83 1.45 2.43 -9.47
N ARG A 84 1.08 1.25 -9.90
CA ARG A 84 -0.30 0.78 -9.90
C ARG A 84 -0.31 -0.67 -9.46
N VAL A 85 -1.26 -1.01 -8.60
CA VAL A 85 -1.45 -2.37 -8.12
C VAL A 85 -2.90 -2.75 -8.35
N SER A 86 -3.14 -3.85 -9.04
CA SER A 86 -4.50 -4.29 -9.36
C SER A 86 -4.64 -5.78 -9.13
N SER A 87 -5.88 -6.24 -9.07
CA SER A 87 -6.15 -7.65 -8.90
C SER A 87 -7.44 -8.02 -9.62
N VAL A 88 -7.40 -9.11 -10.39
CA VAL A 88 -8.60 -9.61 -11.07
C VAL A 88 -9.49 -10.38 -10.09
N ALA A 89 -8.89 -11.22 -9.27
CA ALA A 89 -9.64 -12.12 -8.39
C ALA A 89 -9.70 -11.65 -6.94
N GLY A 90 -8.99 -10.59 -6.60
CA GLY A 90 -8.93 -10.09 -5.24
C GLY A 90 -7.63 -10.45 -4.56
N THR A 91 -7.19 -9.60 -3.65
CA THR A 91 -5.95 -9.79 -2.93
C THR A 91 -5.98 -8.98 -1.65
N ARG A 92 -5.09 -9.32 -0.73
CA ARG A 92 -4.77 -8.46 0.41
C ARG A 92 -3.28 -8.25 0.39
N VAL A 93 -2.88 -7.00 0.58
CA VAL A 93 -1.46 -6.64 0.61
C VAL A 93 -1.16 -5.86 1.87
N LEU A 94 0.04 -6.05 2.39
CA LEU A 94 0.55 -5.22 3.48
C LEU A 94 1.48 -4.19 2.85
N MET A 95 1.20 -2.92 3.12
CA MET A 95 2.06 -1.84 2.65
C MET A 95 2.75 -1.20 3.83
N ILE A 96 4.06 -1.03 3.72
CA ILE A 96 4.84 -0.32 4.73
C ILE A 96 5.47 0.89 4.07
N LEU A 97 5.20 2.05 4.65
CA LEU A 97 5.71 3.34 4.17
C LEU A 97 6.72 3.84 5.19
N ALA A 98 7.93 4.14 4.72
CA ALA A 98 9.00 4.58 5.62
C ALA A 98 9.92 5.56 4.90
N PRO A 99 10.26 6.67 5.56
CA PRO A 99 9.71 7.19 6.81
C PRO A 99 8.28 7.66 6.61
N TRP A 100 7.53 7.78 7.68
CA TRP A 100 6.16 8.27 7.59
C TRP A 100 5.98 9.48 8.51
N PRO A 101 5.50 10.61 7.99
CA PRO A 101 5.38 10.86 6.53
C PRO A 101 6.74 11.08 5.92
N GLY A 102 6.84 10.83 4.62
CA GLY A 102 8.08 11.06 3.89
C GLY A 102 8.33 12.53 3.66
N PRO A 103 9.53 12.87 3.22
CA PRO A 103 9.86 14.26 2.95
C PRO A 103 8.90 14.87 1.93
N GLY A 104 8.31 15.98 2.29
CA GLY A 104 7.40 16.68 1.41
C GLY A 104 5.97 16.19 1.42
N HIS A 105 5.67 15.16 2.19
CA HIS A 105 4.35 14.56 2.20
C HIS A 105 3.27 15.56 2.60
N TYR A 106 3.54 16.38 3.61
CA TYR A 106 2.57 17.36 4.08
C TYR A 106 2.89 18.77 3.64
N ARG A 107 3.85 18.89 2.73
CA ARG A 107 4.26 20.18 2.36
C ARG A 107 3.16 20.98 1.74
N GLY A 108 3.15 22.12 2.06
CA GLY A 108 2.16 22.95 1.55
C GLY A 108 0.88 22.75 2.06
N SER A 109 0.78 22.28 2.71
CA SER A 109 -0.22 22.10 2.97
C SER A 109 -0.80 22.57 3.68
N SER A 110 -0.73 23.12 3.53
CA SER A 110 -1.37 23.64 3.95
C SER A 110 -2.31 22.88 4.22
N GLY A 111 -2.31 22.34 4.52
CA GLY A 111 -3.05 21.74 4.83
C GLY A 111 -3.53 20.71 4.45
N SER A 112 -3.29 20.22 4.27
CA SER A 112 -3.76 19.32 3.89
C SER A 112 -3.72 18.26 4.39
N ARG A 113 -4.08 17.87 4.60
CA ARG A 113 -4.21 17.00 5.01
C ARG A 113 -4.43 16.12 4.48
N GLU A 114 -4.37 15.53 4.15
CA GLU A 114 -4.59 14.71 3.70
C GLU A 114 -4.25 13.88 3.75
N SER A 115 -4.17 13.43 3.94
CA SER A 115 -3.93 12.76 3.93
C SER A 115 -3.99 11.92 3.71
N SER A 116 -3.97 11.46 3.53
CA SER A 116 -3.99 10.65 3.32
C SER A 116 -3.78 9.78 3.11
N ALA A 117 -3.75 9.45 2.85
CA ALA A 117 -3.66 8.69 2.59
C ALA A 117 -3.15 7.76 2.56
N GLY A 118 -3.00 7.50 2.71
CA GLY A 118 -2.28 6.43 2.74
C GLY A 118 -2.40 5.39 2.10
#